data_cc4dd374f073f74964101caac161b329
#
_entry.id   cc4dd374f073f74964101caac161b329
#
_cell.length_a   1.000
_cell.length_b   1.000
_cell.length_c   1.000
_cell.angle_alpha   90.00
_cell.angle_beta   90.00
_cell.angle_gamma   90.00
#
_symmetry.space_group_name_H-M   'P 1'
#
loop_
_entity.id
_entity.type
_entity.pdbx_description
1 polymer ?
#
loop_
_entity_poly.entity_id
_entity_poly.type
_entity_poly.pdbx_seq_one_letter_code
_entity_poly.pdbx_strand_id
1 'polypeptide(L)'
;MKELTISQELLRACFALGLQGYPEEACGVLAGPESDPLRLTAVYPVKNILNRLHAEDPVRYPRTAAEGYVLDPKEHMLLERKLSQAGQTIRVIFHSHVDVGAYFSEEDTRRALWDGEPLFPGVAYLVCGIKERRPDGAVLAWFDAGTRNFTETRILAPGTGIAAE
;
A
#
# COMPACT_ATOMS: atom_id res chain seq x y z
N MET A 1 -10.58 5.30 17.89
CA MET A 1 -9.17 5.39 17.46
C MET A 1 -9.01 6.64 16.62
N LYS A 2 -7.98 7.44 16.86
CA LYS A 2 -7.69 8.56 15.97
C LYS A 2 -7.22 7.97 14.65
N GLU A 3 -7.90 8.30 13.59
CA GLU A 3 -7.67 7.69 12.28
C GLU A 3 -6.50 8.38 11.55
N LEU A 4 -5.63 7.58 10.97
CA LEU A 4 -4.61 8.05 10.02
C LEU A 4 -5.33 8.64 8.80
N THR A 5 -5.04 9.89 8.48
CA THR A 5 -5.69 10.59 7.36
C THR A 5 -4.72 10.71 6.19
N ILE A 6 -5.18 10.35 5.00
CA ILE A 6 -4.44 10.53 3.75
C ILE A 6 -4.98 11.77 3.05
N SER A 7 -4.12 12.76 2.84
CA SER A 7 -4.51 13.98 2.11
C SER A 7 -4.84 13.67 0.66
N GLN A 8 -5.65 14.53 0.03
CA GLN A 8 -5.97 14.42 -1.40
C GLN A 8 -4.72 14.48 -2.28
N GLU A 9 -3.73 15.27 -1.89
CA GLU A 9 -2.45 15.38 -2.59
C GLU A 9 -1.70 14.05 -2.58
N LEU A 10 -1.56 13.41 -1.41
CA LEU A 10 -0.89 12.12 -1.27
C LEU A 10 -1.66 11.00 -1.98
N LEU A 11 -2.98 11.02 -1.90
CA LEU A 11 -3.82 10.05 -2.59
C LEU A 11 -3.68 10.17 -4.11
N ARG A 12 -3.66 11.39 -4.65
CA ARG A 12 -3.39 11.63 -6.08
C ARG A 12 -2.01 11.12 -6.50
N ALA A 13 -0.99 11.33 -5.66
CA ALA A 13 0.34 10.80 -5.93
C ALA A 13 0.35 9.26 -6.00
N CYS A 14 -0.38 8.58 -5.12
CA CYS A 14 -0.54 7.12 -5.17
C CYS A 14 -1.25 6.67 -6.44
N PHE A 15 -2.35 7.33 -6.83
CA PHE A 15 -3.03 7.02 -8.09
C PHE A 15 -2.15 7.28 -9.31
N ALA A 16 -1.34 8.33 -9.30
CA ALA A 16 -0.38 8.60 -10.38
C ALA A 16 0.63 7.47 -10.54
N LEU A 17 1.15 6.94 -9.43
CA LEU A 17 2.03 5.76 -9.45
C LEU A 17 1.31 4.52 -9.99
N GLY A 18 0.08 4.29 -9.58
CA GLY A 18 -0.74 3.19 -10.07
C GLY A 18 -1.01 3.27 -11.58
N LEU A 19 -1.34 4.45 -12.09
CA LEU A 19 -1.53 4.71 -13.52
C LEU A 19 -0.24 4.53 -14.32
N GLN A 20 0.88 4.95 -13.76
CA GLN A 20 2.20 4.79 -14.36
C GLN A 20 2.63 3.32 -14.49
N GLY A 21 2.26 2.50 -13.49
CA GLY A 21 2.56 1.07 -13.47
C GLY A 21 1.60 0.21 -14.30
N TYR A 22 0.39 0.70 -14.56
CA TYR A 22 -0.64 -0.07 -15.28
C TYR A 22 -0.11 -0.62 -16.61
N PRO A 23 -0.33 -1.90 -16.97
CA PRO A 23 -1.22 -2.90 -16.37
C PRO A 23 -0.61 -3.77 -15.26
N GLU A 24 0.44 -3.32 -14.62
CA GLU A 24 1.02 -3.99 -13.47
C GLU A 24 0.70 -3.24 -12.17
N GLU A 25 0.68 -3.93 -11.04
CA GLU A 25 0.54 -3.31 -9.74
C GLU A 25 1.78 -2.49 -9.41
N ALA A 26 1.57 -1.22 -9.08
CA ALA A 26 2.60 -0.36 -8.49
C ALA A 26 2.59 -0.51 -6.97
N CYS A 27 3.70 -0.25 -6.34
CA CYS A 27 3.80 -0.24 -4.88
C CYS A 27 4.77 0.82 -4.36
N GLY A 28 4.69 1.08 -3.08
CA GLY A 28 5.50 2.06 -2.40
C GLY A 28 5.10 2.23 -0.94
N VAL A 29 5.56 3.29 -0.34
CA VAL A 29 5.28 3.59 1.07
C VAL A 29 4.93 5.06 1.25
N LEU A 30 4.13 5.34 2.29
CA LEU A 30 3.89 6.69 2.77
C LEU A 30 4.52 6.82 4.14
N ALA A 31 5.17 7.94 4.36
CA ALA A 31 5.87 8.23 5.59
C ALA A 31 5.46 9.57 6.18
N GLY A 32 5.73 9.73 7.45
CA GLY A 32 5.50 10.96 8.20
C GLY A 32 6.43 11.09 9.39
N PRO A 33 6.36 12.21 10.15
CA PRO A 33 7.21 12.43 11.29
C PRO A 33 7.05 11.36 12.37
N GLU A 34 8.13 10.91 12.96
CA GLU A 34 8.07 10.00 14.12
C GLU A 34 7.29 10.62 15.29
N SER A 35 7.39 11.93 15.44
CA SER A 35 6.73 12.70 16.52
C SER A 35 5.21 12.80 16.38
N ASP A 36 4.65 12.54 15.18
CA ASP A 36 3.22 12.61 14.93
C ASP A 36 2.74 11.37 14.17
N PRO A 37 2.22 10.35 14.89
CA PRO A 37 1.85 9.07 14.29
C PRO A 37 0.67 9.11 13.33
N LEU A 38 -0.06 10.23 13.26
CA LEU A 38 -1.22 10.37 12.39
C LEU A 38 -0.94 11.20 11.13
N ARG A 39 0.26 11.80 11.05
CA ARG A 39 0.63 12.67 9.94
C ARG A 39 1.41 11.91 8.87
N LEU A 40 0.99 12.09 7.62
CA LEU A 40 1.72 11.65 6.43
C LEU A 40 2.19 12.88 5.65
N THR A 41 3.40 12.83 5.14
CA THR A 41 4.02 13.97 4.45
C THR A 41 4.51 13.65 3.04
N ALA A 42 4.79 12.38 2.74
CA ALA A 42 5.34 12.02 1.44
C ALA A 42 5.02 10.57 1.04
N VAL A 43 5.01 10.34 -0.27
CA VAL A 43 4.92 9.03 -0.91
C VAL A 43 6.26 8.72 -1.56
N TYR A 44 6.72 7.50 -1.38
CA TYR A 44 7.95 6.99 -1.99
C TYR A 44 7.64 5.72 -2.79
N PRO A 45 7.85 5.73 -4.11
CA PRO A 45 7.70 4.51 -4.90
C PRO A 45 8.79 3.50 -4.51
N VAL A 46 8.43 2.23 -4.51
CA VAL A 46 9.33 1.10 -4.32
C VAL A 46 9.10 0.12 -5.46
N LYS A 47 10.16 -0.49 -5.96
CA LYS A 47 10.07 -1.42 -7.06
C LYS A 47 9.24 -2.66 -6.67
N ASN A 48 8.30 -3.04 -7.54
CA ASN A 48 7.61 -4.31 -7.48
C ASN A 48 8.47 -5.38 -8.15
N ILE A 49 8.99 -6.33 -7.37
CA ILE A 49 9.90 -7.37 -7.86
C ILE A 49 9.21 -8.71 -8.16
N LEU A 50 7.88 -8.74 -8.13
CA LEU A 50 7.15 -10.01 -8.26
C LEU A 50 7.39 -10.71 -9.59
N ASN A 51 7.53 -9.97 -10.71
CA ASN A 51 7.86 -10.58 -12.00
C ASN A 51 9.20 -11.31 -11.97
N ARG A 52 10.20 -10.73 -11.30
CA ARG A 52 11.52 -11.37 -11.14
C ARG A 52 11.39 -12.62 -10.28
N LEU A 53 10.71 -12.55 -9.15
CA LEU A 53 10.51 -13.69 -8.27
C LEU A 53 9.73 -14.82 -8.94
N HIS A 54 8.70 -14.47 -9.71
CA HIS A 54 7.93 -15.42 -10.51
C HIS A 54 8.81 -16.13 -11.55
N ALA A 55 9.68 -15.40 -12.23
CA ALA A 55 10.61 -15.98 -13.21
C ALA A 55 11.64 -16.92 -12.57
N GLU A 56 12.12 -16.57 -11.37
CA GLU A 56 13.11 -17.36 -10.63
C GLU A 56 12.50 -18.62 -10.00
N ASP A 57 11.30 -18.52 -9.43
CA ASP A 57 10.60 -19.63 -8.75
C ASP A 57 9.07 -19.49 -8.93
N PRO A 58 8.53 -19.95 -10.07
CA PRO A 58 7.10 -19.82 -10.35
C PRO A 58 6.20 -20.70 -9.46
N VAL A 59 6.77 -21.69 -8.79
CA VAL A 59 6.02 -22.52 -7.84
C VAL A 59 5.78 -21.78 -6.54
N ARG A 60 6.82 -21.14 -6.01
CA ARG A 60 6.71 -20.30 -4.80
C ARG A 60 5.98 -18.99 -5.06
N TYR A 61 6.17 -18.39 -6.24
CA TYR A 61 5.56 -17.15 -6.65
C TYR A 61 4.73 -17.36 -7.92
N PRO A 62 3.51 -17.91 -7.79
CA PRO A 62 2.67 -18.25 -8.96
C PRO A 62 2.07 -17.05 -9.65
N ARG A 63 2.05 -15.87 -9.00
CA ARG A 63 1.50 -14.63 -9.57
C ARG A 63 2.59 -13.76 -10.17
N THR A 64 2.19 -12.93 -11.14
CA THR A 64 3.02 -11.87 -11.72
C THR A 64 2.62 -10.50 -11.16
N ALA A 65 3.36 -9.45 -11.54
CA ALA A 65 3.04 -8.08 -11.15
C ALA A 65 1.68 -7.56 -11.67
N ALA A 66 1.07 -8.24 -12.65
CA ALA A 66 -0.30 -7.94 -13.07
C ALA A 66 -1.36 -8.30 -12.02
N GLU A 67 -1.05 -9.18 -11.08
CA GLU A 67 -1.98 -9.74 -10.10
C GLU A 67 -1.49 -9.63 -8.64
N GLY A 68 -0.34 -9.01 -8.41
CA GLY A 68 0.23 -8.91 -7.09
C GLY A 68 1.46 -8.02 -7.03
N TYR A 69 2.02 -7.88 -5.85
CA TYR A 69 3.24 -7.11 -5.64
C TYR A 69 4.12 -7.73 -4.55
N VAL A 70 5.40 -7.48 -4.66
CA VAL A 70 6.38 -7.64 -3.59
C VAL A 70 7.29 -6.43 -3.62
N LEU A 71 7.31 -5.68 -2.52
CA LEU A 71 8.25 -4.58 -2.34
C LEU A 71 9.69 -5.11 -2.42
N ASP A 72 10.53 -4.44 -3.20
CA ASP A 72 11.96 -4.76 -3.20
C ASP A 72 12.51 -4.60 -1.78
N PRO A 73 12.95 -5.68 -1.12
CA PRO A 73 13.39 -5.62 0.28
C PRO A 73 14.60 -4.73 0.48
N LYS A 74 15.48 -4.65 -0.50
CA LYS A 74 16.67 -3.78 -0.44
C LYS A 74 16.31 -2.31 -0.50
N GLU A 75 15.46 -1.93 -1.47
CA GLU A 75 14.96 -0.55 -1.55
C GLU A 75 14.18 -0.15 -0.31
N HIS A 76 13.31 -1.03 0.18
CA HIS A 76 12.53 -0.83 1.40
C HIS A 76 13.44 -0.56 2.61
N MET A 77 14.42 -1.42 2.83
CA MET A 77 15.37 -1.29 3.95
C MET A 77 16.20 0.00 3.87
N LEU A 78 16.71 0.35 2.68
CA LEU A 78 17.49 1.57 2.48
C LEU A 78 16.64 2.82 2.69
N LEU A 79 15.41 2.80 2.23
CA LEU A 79 14.46 3.91 2.41
C LEU A 79 14.09 4.08 3.89
N GLU A 80 13.78 3.00 4.59
CA GLU A 80 13.48 3.01 6.02
C GLU A 80 14.63 3.61 6.83
N ARG A 81 15.87 3.22 6.53
CA ARG A 81 17.06 3.78 7.16
C ARG A 81 17.23 5.28 6.89
N LYS A 82 17.06 5.69 5.65
CA LYS A 82 17.14 7.10 5.23
C LYS A 82 16.08 7.95 5.92
N LEU A 83 14.85 7.46 5.98
CA LEU A 83 13.73 8.14 6.63
C LEU A 83 13.97 8.26 8.14
N SER A 84 14.42 7.20 8.79
CA SER A 84 14.73 7.21 10.23
C SER A 84 15.80 8.26 10.57
N GLN A 85 16.84 8.39 9.76
CA GLN A 85 17.87 9.43 9.94
C GLN A 85 17.30 10.85 9.82
N ALA A 86 16.19 11.03 9.12
CA ALA A 86 15.51 12.31 8.97
C ALA A 86 14.33 12.50 9.95
N GLY A 87 14.19 11.64 10.96
CA GLY A 87 13.10 11.70 11.94
C GLY A 87 11.74 11.33 11.36
N GLN A 88 11.75 10.55 10.27
CA GLN A 88 10.55 10.07 9.57
C GLN A 88 10.40 8.57 9.73
N THR A 89 9.18 8.07 9.64
CA THR A 89 8.90 6.63 9.69
C THR A 89 7.84 6.24 8.67
N ILE A 90 7.95 5.02 8.16
CA ILE A 90 6.93 4.43 7.27
C ILE A 90 5.69 4.13 8.09
N ARG A 91 4.53 4.59 7.62
CA ARG A 91 3.24 4.38 8.27
C ARG A 91 2.24 3.63 7.42
N VAL A 92 2.42 3.65 6.11
CA VAL A 92 1.52 3.01 5.16
C VAL A 92 2.34 2.32 4.08
N ILE A 93 1.97 1.09 3.75
CA ILE A 93 2.40 0.41 2.53
C ILE A 93 1.29 0.57 1.51
N PHE A 94 1.64 1.04 0.33
CA PHE A 94 0.73 1.29 -0.78
C PHE A 94 0.93 0.27 -1.89
N HIS A 95 -0.17 -0.18 -2.49
CA HIS A 95 -0.15 -0.83 -3.81
C HIS A 95 -1.40 -0.51 -4.62
N SER A 96 -1.32 -0.70 -5.94
CA SER A 96 -2.46 -0.55 -6.83
C SER A 96 -3.00 -1.91 -7.24
N HIS A 97 -4.32 -2.00 -7.42
CA HIS A 97 -5.00 -3.13 -8.05
C HIS A 97 -5.31 -2.81 -9.50
N VAL A 98 -5.22 -3.81 -10.37
CA VAL A 98 -5.43 -3.68 -11.81
C VAL A 98 -6.76 -4.35 -12.21
N ASP A 99 -7.74 -3.54 -12.59
CA ASP A 99 -9.04 -3.95 -13.16
C ASP A 99 -9.91 -4.85 -12.25
N VAL A 100 -9.66 -4.89 -10.94
CA VAL A 100 -10.40 -5.71 -9.97
C VAL A 100 -11.03 -4.91 -8.83
N GLY A 101 -10.86 -3.59 -8.82
CA GLY A 101 -11.35 -2.72 -7.76
C GLY A 101 -10.40 -2.58 -6.58
N ALA A 102 -10.74 -1.66 -5.67
CA ALA A 102 -9.95 -1.39 -4.46
C ALA A 102 -10.53 -2.19 -3.29
N TYR A 103 -9.77 -3.14 -2.77
CA TYR A 103 -10.07 -3.92 -1.58
C TYR A 103 -8.78 -4.55 -1.05
N PHE A 104 -8.73 -4.82 0.24
CA PHE A 104 -7.62 -5.57 0.84
C PHE A 104 -7.89 -7.05 0.70
N SER A 105 -7.22 -7.70 -0.24
CA SER A 105 -7.51 -9.09 -0.64
C SER A 105 -7.07 -10.11 0.42
N GLU A 106 -7.55 -11.35 0.29
CA GLU A 106 -7.08 -12.46 1.14
C GLU A 106 -5.58 -12.68 0.99
N GLU A 107 -5.04 -12.52 -0.21
CA GLU A 107 -3.60 -12.60 -0.48
C GLU A 107 -2.83 -11.46 0.19
N ASP A 108 -3.36 -10.24 0.15
CA ASP A 108 -2.78 -9.09 0.85
C ASP A 108 -2.75 -9.36 2.36
N THR A 109 -3.86 -9.84 2.92
CA THR A 109 -3.97 -10.23 4.33
C THR A 109 -2.95 -11.30 4.71
N ARG A 110 -2.87 -12.36 3.91
CA ARG A 110 -1.93 -13.47 4.14
C ARG A 110 -0.48 -13.00 4.16
N ARG A 111 -0.12 -12.08 3.26
CA ARG A 111 1.24 -11.53 3.15
C ARG A 111 1.57 -10.50 4.21
N ALA A 112 0.57 -9.83 4.73
CA ALA A 112 0.73 -8.82 5.79
C ALA A 112 0.84 -9.43 7.19
N LEU A 113 0.64 -10.73 7.34
CA LEU A 113 0.68 -11.45 8.61
C LEU A 113 1.83 -12.47 8.65
N TRP A 114 2.38 -12.63 9.83
CA TRP A 114 3.27 -13.74 10.18
C TRP A 114 2.78 -14.35 11.50
N ASP A 115 2.44 -15.62 11.47
CA ASP A 115 1.87 -16.33 12.64
C ASP A 115 0.71 -15.61 13.31
N GLY A 116 -0.18 -15.02 12.49
CA GLY A 116 -1.35 -14.28 12.95
C GLY A 116 -1.08 -12.89 13.53
N GLU A 117 0.16 -12.42 13.44
CA GLU A 117 0.55 -11.07 13.86
C GLU A 117 0.99 -10.22 12.66
N PRO A 118 0.85 -8.88 12.74
CA PRO A 118 1.29 -8.02 11.64
C PRO A 118 2.79 -8.16 11.38
N LEU A 119 3.16 -8.35 10.12
CA LEU A 119 4.55 -8.36 9.70
C LEU A 119 5.23 -7.02 9.97
N PHE A 120 4.49 -5.92 9.80
CA PHE A 120 4.93 -4.56 10.13
C PHE A 120 3.97 -3.94 11.14
N PRO A 121 4.23 -4.09 12.46
CA PRO A 121 3.36 -3.52 13.50
C PRO A 121 3.18 -2.00 13.34
N GLY A 122 1.93 -1.53 13.46
CA GLY A 122 1.61 -0.11 13.36
C GLY A 122 1.56 0.46 11.93
N VAL A 123 1.81 -0.35 10.92
CA VAL A 123 1.72 0.04 9.50
C VAL A 123 0.35 -0.32 8.94
N ALA A 124 -0.29 0.64 8.30
CA ALA A 124 -1.53 0.44 7.54
C ALA A 124 -1.22 0.13 6.08
N TYR A 125 -2.24 -0.30 5.33
CA TYR A 125 -2.13 -0.62 3.91
C TYR A 125 -3.12 0.21 3.11
N LEU A 126 -2.64 0.86 2.06
CA LEU A 126 -3.47 1.60 1.12
C LEU A 126 -3.54 0.84 -0.20
N VAL A 127 -4.74 0.54 -0.65
CA VAL A 127 -4.98 -0.08 -1.96
C VAL A 127 -5.70 0.92 -2.85
N CYS A 128 -5.10 1.27 -3.99
CA CYS A 128 -5.70 2.12 -5.00
C CYS A 128 -6.13 1.28 -6.20
N GLY A 129 -7.42 1.28 -6.52
CA GLY A 129 -7.94 0.62 -7.71
C GLY A 129 -7.62 1.43 -8.97
N ILE A 130 -7.15 0.75 -10.01
CA ILE A 130 -7.01 1.31 -11.36
C ILE A 130 -7.82 0.41 -12.28
N LYS A 131 -8.81 0.99 -12.96
CA LYS A 131 -9.66 0.29 -13.92
C LYS A 131 -9.63 1.00 -15.27
N GLU A 132 -9.28 0.26 -16.32
CA GLU A 132 -9.22 0.81 -17.67
C GLU A 132 -8.44 2.14 -17.73
N ARG A 133 -7.27 2.18 -17.05
CA ARG A 133 -6.38 3.34 -16.93
C ARG A 133 -6.99 4.55 -16.21
N ARG A 134 -7.94 4.32 -15.31
CA ARG A 134 -8.58 5.38 -14.50
C ARG A 134 -8.60 5.01 -13.03
N PRO A 135 -8.53 6.00 -12.13
CA PRO A 135 -8.74 5.75 -10.71
C PRO A 135 -10.11 5.10 -10.45
N ASP A 136 -10.12 4.03 -9.67
CA ASP A 136 -11.31 3.24 -9.34
C ASP A 136 -11.38 2.93 -7.85
N GLY A 137 -11.46 3.96 -7.03
CA GLY A 137 -11.58 3.85 -5.60
C GLY A 137 -10.28 3.54 -4.86
N ALA A 138 -10.31 3.70 -3.55
CA ALA A 138 -9.23 3.37 -2.65
C ALA A 138 -9.77 2.86 -1.31
N VAL A 139 -9.02 1.99 -0.65
CA VAL A 139 -9.29 1.55 0.71
C VAL A 139 -8.03 1.66 1.56
N LEU A 140 -8.21 1.98 2.83
CA LEU A 140 -7.17 1.91 3.85
C LEU A 140 -7.49 0.76 4.79
N ALA A 141 -6.56 -0.17 4.95
CA ALA A 141 -6.69 -1.32 5.83
C ALA A 141 -5.69 -1.23 6.98
N TRP A 142 -6.13 -1.61 8.18
CA TRP A 142 -5.27 -1.68 9.35
C TRP A 142 -5.59 -2.92 10.17
N PHE A 143 -4.59 -3.38 10.90
CA PHE A 143 -4.75 -4.55 11.75
C PHE A 143 -5.49 -4.17 13.04
N ASP A 144 -6.56 -4.89 13.31
CA ASP A 144 -7.33 -4.80 14.56
C ASP A 144 -6.90 -5.94 15.49
N ALA A 145 -6.21 -5.59 16.57
CA ALA A 145 -5.73 -6.56 17.55
C ALA A 145 -6.87 -7.29 18.28
N GLY A 146 -8.04 -6.66 18.38
CA GLY A 146 -9.21 -7.28 19.03
C GLY A 146 -9.81 -8.44 18.23
N THR A 147 -9.91 -8.26 16.92
CA THR A 147 -10.40 -9.29 15.99
C THR A 147 -9.28 -10.15 15.41
N ARG A 148 -8.02 -9.72 15.56
CA ARG A 148 -6.82 -10.31 14.95
C ARG A 148 -6.95 -10.43 13.42
N ASN A 149 -7.55 -9.41 12.82
CA ASN A 149 -7.76 -9.34 11.37
C ASN A 149 -7.61 -7.89 10.88
N PHE A 150 -7.55 -7.73 9.57
CA PHE A 150 -7.56 -6.41 8.96
C PHE A 150 -8.99 -5.88 8.84
N THR A 151 -9.13 -4.60 9.14
CA THR A 151 -10.34 -3.81 8.92
C THR A 151 -10.06 -2.79 7.83
N GLU A 152 -10.97 -2.61 6.89
CA GLU A 152 -10.80 -1.64 5.82
C GLU A 152 -11.84 -0.52 5.87
N THR A 153 -11.41 0.70 5.49
CA THR A 153 -12.28 1.85 5.28
C THR A 153 -12.09 2.36 3.86
N ARG A 154 -13.20 2.59 3.18
CA ARG A 154 -13.19 3.15 1.83
C ARG A 154 -12.80 4.62 1.86
N ILE A 155 -11.87 5.00 0.99
CA ILE A 155 -11.43 6.38 0.78
C ILE A 155 -11.95 6.83 -0.58
N LEU A 156 -12.19 8.13 -0.72
CA LEU A 156 -12.59 8.69 -2.00
C LEU A 156 -11.45 8.78 -2.97
N ALA A 157 -11.68 8.29 -4.19
CA ALA A 157 -10.79 8.57 -5.31
C ALA A 157 -10.80 10.07 -5.66
N PRO A 158 -9.65 10.67 -6.00
CA PRO A 158 -9.61 12.05 -6.47
C PRO A 158 -10.52 12.26 -7.68
N GLY A 159 -11.35 13.31 -7.65
CA GLY A 159 -12.26 13.66 -8.73
C GLY A 159 -13.62 12.98 -8.73
N THR A 160 -13.94 12.11 -7.77
CA THR A 160 -15.26 11.47 -7.68
C THR A 160 -16.35 12.34 -7.03
N GLY A 161 -15.98 13.40 -6.35
CA GLY A 161 -16.91 14.36 -5.75
C GLY A 161 -17.74 13.85 -4.57
N ILE A 162 -17.49 12.65 -4.09
CA ILE A 162 -18.20 12.04 -2.96
C ILE A 162 -17.35 12.22 -1.69
N ALA A 163 -17.93 12.75 -0.60
CA ALA A 163 -17.19 12.99 0.63
C ALA A 163 -16.78 11.70 1.35
N ALA A 164 -15.53 11.61 1.79
CA ALA A 164 -15.08 10.54 2.67
C ALA A 164 -15.83 10.64 3.99
N GLU A 165 -16.55 9.60 4.39
CA GLU A 165 -17.08 9.44 5.73
C GLU A 165 -16.00 8.91 6.68
#